data_8befc5b5f51a1dbff97bb32843ee07cb
#
_entry.id   8befc5b5f51a1dbff97bb32843ee07cb
#
_cell.length_a   1.000
_cell.length_b   1.000
_cell.length_c   1.000
_cell.angle_alpha   90.00
_cell.angle_beta   90.00
_cell.angle_gamma   90.00
#
_symmetry.space_group_name_H-M   'P 1'
#
loop_
_entity.id
_entity.type
_entity.pdbx_description
1 polymer ?
#
loop_
_entity_poly.entity_id
_entity_poly.type
_entity_poly.pdbx_seq_one_letter_code
_entity_poly.pdbx_strand_id
1 'polypeptide(L)'
;LDYKVVVMDPREEFANTNRFPSAEKVICDDFDNIEKYYIKNAYYIIVTRGHADDFKCVNKLIKTPSPYIGMIGSKKKIETTFDLLRKTGFSEAEILKIHAPIGIPIKAITPAEISVSIMAHIIDIRNNNNPSSVSKELLNANEKGVLCIITKKSGSSPRGEGSMMFVAKDKVIDS
;
A
#
# COMPACT_ATOMS: atom_id res chain seq x y z
N LEU A 1 -11.05 3.08 2.74
CA LEU A 1 -9.92 2.36 3.38
C LEU A 1 -9.04 3.27 4.25
N ASP A 2 -9.40 4.53 4.43
CA ASP A 2 -8.73 5.54 5.27
C ASP A 2 -7.23 5.75 5.00
N TYR A 3 -6.76 5.39 3.80
CA TYR A 3 -5.40 5.71 3.41
C TYR A 3 -5.27 7.20 3.05
N LYS A 4 -4.22 7.81 3.55
CA LYS A 4 -3.76 9.11 3.08
C LYS A 4 -3.02 8.92 1.76
N VAL A 5 -3.48 9.58 0.71
CA VAL A 5 -2.95 9.42 -0.63
C VAL A 5 -2.04 10.58 -0.98
N VAL A 6 -0.81 10.27 -1.39
CA VAL A 6 0.12 11.23 -1.98
C VAL A 6 0.33 10.84 -3.44
N VAL A 7 0.17 11.80 -4.34
CA VAL A 7 0.34 11.59 -5.78
C VAL A 7 1.59 12.33 -6.24
N MET A 8 2.40 11.69 -7.08
CA MET A 8 3.58 12.29 -7.71
C MET A 8 3.58 12.02 -9.21
N ASP A 9 3.73 13.05 -10.01
CA ASP A 9 3.96 12.97 -11.47
C ASP A 9 4.81 14.17 -11.90
N PRO A 10 5.78 14.02 -12.82
CA PRO A 10 6.61 15.14 -13.28
C PRO A 10 5.86 16.14 -14.15
N ARG A 11 4.66 15.84 -14.60
CA ARG A 11 3.87 16.65 -15.51
C ARG A 11 2.78 17.41 -14.76
N GLU A 12 2.82 18.74 -14.84
CA GLU A 12 1.88 19.62 -14.14
C GLU A 12 0.42 19.34 -14.50
N GLU A 13 0.12 19.01 -15.77
CA GLU A 13 -1.24 18.68 -16.21
C GLU A 13 -1.79 17.41 -15.54
N PHE A 14 -0.93 16.54 -14.97
CA PHE A 14 -1.31 15.33 -14.24
C PHE A 14 -1.16 15.48 -12.73
N ALA A 15 -0.14 16.22 -12.28
CA ALA A 15 0.14 16.46 -10.86
C ALA A 15 -0.51 17.76 -10.38
N ASN A 16 -1.84 17.80 -10.30
CA ASN A 16 -2.55 18.96 -9.78
C ASN A 16 -3.75 18.56 -8.90
N THR A 17 -4.11 19.45 -8.00
CA THR A 17 -5.16 19.21 -6.99
C THR A 17 -6.57 19.12 -7.60
N ASN A 18 -6.83 19.74 -8.75
CA ASN A 18 -8.13 19.60 -9.44
C ASN A 18 -8.35 18.16 -9.90
N ARG A 19 -7.28 17.45 -10.31
CA ARG A 19 -7.35 16.06 -10.73
C ARG A 19 -7.43 15.11 -9.54
N PHE A 20 -6.83 15.46 -8.41
CA PHE A 20 -6.77 14.64 -7.21
C PHE A 20 -7.28 15.42 -5.97
N PRO A 21 -8.57 15.82 -5.94
CA PRO A 21 -9.10 16.70 -4.89
C PRO A 21 -9.11 16.07 -3.50
N SER A 22 -9.09 14.73 -3.42
CA SER A 22 -9.05 13.98 -2.15
C SER A 22 -7.65 13.54 -1.73
N ALA A 23 -6.61 13.86 -2.51
CA ALA A 23 -5.23 13.55 -2.11
C ALA A 23 -4.77 14.47 -0.98
N GLU A 24 -4.04 13.91 0.00
CA GLU A 24 -3.41 14.70 1.07
C GLU A 24 -2.33 15.65 0.51
N LYS A 25 -1.63 15.17 -0.53
CA LYS A 25 -0.59 15.94 -1.19
C LYS A 25 -0.46 15.54 -2.66
N VAL A 26 -0.26 16.54 -3.51
CA VAL A 26 0.09 16.33 -4.93
C VAL A 26 1.45 16.98 -5.17
N ILE A 27 2.37 16.23 -5.76
CA ILE A 27 3.76 16.61 -5.98
C ILE A 27 4.03 16.62 -7.49
N CYS A 28 4.40 17.79 -8.02
CA CYS A 28 4.92 17.92 -9.38
C CYS A 28 6.44 18.01 -9.31
N ASP A 29 7.11 16.88 -9.50
CA ASP A 29 8.59 16.80 -9.49
C ASP A 29 9.03 15.55 -10.26
N ASP A 30 10.29 15.54 -10.72
CA ASP A 30 10.87 14.40 -11.43
C ASP A 30 11.00 13.18 -10.51
N PHE A 31 10.80 12.00 -11.05
CA PHE A 31 10.97 10.75 -10.32
C PHE A 31 12.40 10.51 -9.82
N ASP A 32 13.38 11.20 -10.40
CA ASP A 32 14.75 11.21 -9.87
C ASP A 32 14.85 11.86 -8.47
N ASN A 33 13.83 12.62 -8.07
CA ASN A 33 13.72 13.27 -6.77
C ASN A 33 12.84 12.53 -5.76
N ILE A 34 12.32 11.33 -6.10
CA ILE A 34 11.34 10.60 -5.27
C ILE A 34 11.80 10.37 -3.82
N GLU A 35 13.10 10.25 -3.60
CA GLU A 35 13.71 10.07 -2.28
C GLU A 35 13.44 11.23 -1.32
N LYS A 36 13.28 12.45 -1.83
CA LYS A 36 12.92 13.64 -1.03
C LYS A 36 11.53 13.54 -0.41
N TYR A 37 10.70 12.68 -0.97
CA TYR A 37 9.28 12.50 -0.62
C TYR A 37 9.00 11.14 0.02
N TYR A 38 10.05 10.47 0.50
CA TYR A 38 9.92 9.20 1.19
C TYR A 38 9.03 9.31 2.43
N ILE A 39 8.07 8.40 2.53
CA ILE A 39 7.15 8.29 3.66
C ILE A 39 7.35 6.93 4.31
N LYS A 40 7.67 6.92 5.60
CA LYS A 40 7.86 5.69 6.37
C LYS A 40 6.58 4.86 6.38
N ASN A 41 6.69 3.55 6.14
CA ASN A 41 5.58 2.61 6.09
C ASN A 41 4.54 2.90 5.00
N ALA A 42 4.88 3.65 3.96
CA ALA A 42 3.99 3.87 2.83
C ALA A 42 3.90 2.62 1.94
N TYR A 43 2.74 2.46 1.32
CA TYR A 43 2.50 1.53 0.22
C TYR A 43 2.77 2.27 -1.09
N TYR A 44 3.80 1.87 -1.82
CA TYR A 44 4.16 2.51 -3.09
C TYR A 44 3.51 1.81 -4.26
N ILE A 45 2.76 2.59 -5.04
CA ILE A 45 2.03 2.16 -6.24
C ILE A 45 2.65 2.85 -7.45
N ILE A 46 3.37 2.10 -8.28
CA ILE A 46 4.09 2.63 -9.43
C ILE A 46 3.26 2.39 -10.68
N VAL A 47 2.74 3.48 -11.27
CA VAL A 47 1.83 3.50 -12.43
C VAL A 47 2.37 4.48 -13.46
N THR A 48 3.62 4.33 -13.89
CA THR A 48 4.22 5.23 -14.86
C THR A 48 3.97 4.79 -16.29
N ARG A 49 4.23 5.68 -17.24
CA ARG A 49 4.03 5.39 -18.67
C ARG A 49 5.06 4.45 -19.28
N GLY A 50 6.29 4.45 -18.79
CA GLY A 50 7.41 3.80 -19.43
C GLY A 50 8.28 3.01 -18.47
N HIS A 51 8.96 2.00 -18.99
CA HIS A 51 9.90 1.19 -18.21
C HIS A 51 11.07 1.98 -17.62
N ALA A 52 11.44 3.11 -18.24
CA ALA A 52 12.50 3.98 -17.72
C ALA A 52 12.08 4.66 -16.40
N ASP A 53 10.86 5.19 -16.35
CA ASP A 53 10.33 5.82 -15.14
C ASP A 53 9.97 4.81 -14.07
N ASP A 54 9.45 3.63 -14.46
CA ASP A 54 9.26 2.53 -13.52
C ASP A 54 10.59 2.14 -12.85
N PHE A 55 11.65 1.99 -13.67
CA PHE A 55 12.97 1.67 -13.16
C PHE A 55 13.49 2.75 -12.21
N LYS A 56 13.37 4.04 -12.56
CA LYS A 56 13.76 5.15 -11.67
C LYS A 56 13.09 5.03 -10.30
N CYS A 57 11.75 4.85 -10.30
CA CYS A 57 10.99 4.73 -9.06
C CYS A 57 11.42 3.51 -8.25
N VAL A 58 11.44 2.32 -8.88
CA VAL A 58 11.76 1.08 -8.19
C VAL A 58 13.18 1.08 -7.66
N ASN A 59 14.16 1.50 -8.47
CA ASN A 59 15.58 1.55 -8.11
C ASN A 59 15.83 2.36 -6.82
N LYS A 60 15.05 3.41 -6.61
CA LYS A 60 15.16 4.26 -5.41
C LYS A 60 14.36 3.71 -4.23
N LEU A 61 13.19 3.16 -4.48
CA LEU A 61 12.28 2.69 -3.44
C LEU A 61 12.58 1.29 -2.91
N ILE A 62 13.23 0.43 -3.69
CA ILE A 62 13.48 -0.99 -3.33
C ILE A 62 14.27 -1.16 -2.03
N LYS A 63 15.13 -0.21 -1.69
CA LYS A 63 15.92 -0.19 -0.45
C LYS A 63 15.20 0.44 0.74
N THR A 64 14.03 1.03 0.51
CA THR A 64 13.27 1.65 1.59
C THR A 64 12.50 0.61 2.40
N PRO A 65 12.37 0.76 3.72
CA PRO A 65 11.56 -0.14 4.54
C PRO A 65 10.07 0.16 4.33
N SER A 66 9.53 -0.25 3.18
CA SER A 66 8.13 -0.13 2.83
C SER A 66 7.43 -1.49 2.93
N PRO A 67 6.19 -1.57 3.43
CA PRO A 67 5.43 -2.81 3.49
C PRO A 67 5.01 -3.33 2.11
N TYR A 68 5.01 -2.47 1.09
CA TYR A 68 4.56 -2.80 -0.25
C TYR A 68 5.16 -1.89 -1.31
N ILE A 69 5.69 -2.49 -2.36
CA ILE A 69 6.05 -1.81 -3.61
C ILE A 69 5.38 -2.59 -4.73
N GLY A 70 4.39 -1.97 -5.39
CA GLY A 70 3.68 -2.58 -6.50
C GLY A 70 3.93 -1.82 -7.80
N MET A 71 4.17 -2.53 -8.90
CA MET A 71 4.41 -1.93 -10.21
C MET A 71 3.44 -2.50 -11.25
N ILE A 72 2.75 -1.61 -11.96
CA ILE A 72 1.92 -1.99 -13.09
C ILE A 72 2.78 -2.25 -14.33
N GLY A 73 2.43 -3.26 -15.10
CA GLY A 73 3.12 -3.48 -16.37
C GLY A 73 2.75 -4.81 -17.03
N SER A 74 2.96 -4.86 -18.35
CA SER A 74 2.96 -6.12 -19.08
C SER A 74 4.16 -6.97 -18.68
N LYS A 75 4.11 -8.28 -18.91
CA LYS A 75 5.23 -9.20 -18.64
C LYS A 75 6.54 -8.67 -19.21
N LYS A 76 6.55 -8.22 -20.47
CA LYS A 76 7.74 -7.67 -21.14
C LYS A 76 8.29 -6.42 -20.42
N LYS A 77 7.40 -5.50 -19.99
CA LYS A 77 7.78 -4.29 -19.28
C LYS A 77 8.42 -4.61 -17.92
N ILE A 78 7.84 -5.58 -17.21
CA ILE A 78 8.33 -6.06 -15.90
C ILE A 78 9.70 -6.70 -16.04
N GLU A 79 9.87 -7.63 -16.99
CA GLU A 79 11.16 -8.28 -17.27
C GLU A 79 12.24 -7.26 -17.61
N THR A 80 11.95 -6.30 -18.49
CA THR A 80 12.91 -5.22 -18.82
C THR A 80 13.34 -4.43 -17.58
N THR A 81 12.40 -4.07 -16.70
CA THR A 81 12.71 -3.34 -15.47
C THR A 81 13.52 -4.20 -14.51
N PHE A 82 13.19 -5.48 -14.36
CA PHE A 82 13.94 -6.41 -13.49
C PHE A 82 15.34 -6.68 -14.02
N ASP A 83 15.53 -6.78 -15.34
CA ASP A 83 16.87 -6.91 -15.93
C ASP A 83 17.74 -5.68 -15.70
N LEU A 84 17.15 -4.48 -15.72
CA LEU A 84 17.86 -3.25 -15.36
C LEU A 84 18.26 -3.25 -13.87
N LEU A 85 17.38 -3.70 -12.99
CA LEU A 85 17.69 -3.84 -11.56
C LEU A 85 18.83 -4.83 -11.30
N ARG A 86 18.84 -5.99 -11.98
CA ARG A 86 19.94 -6.96 -11.93
C ARG A 86 21.25 -6.34 -12.37
N LYS A 87 21.25 -5.61 -13.47
CA LYS A 87 22.44 -4.91 -14.01
C LYS A 87 22.96 -3.82 -13.06
N THR A 88 22.11 -3.25 -12.22
CA THR A 88 22.49 -2.27 -11.20
C THR A 88 22.90 -2.91 -9.86
N GLY A 89 22.90 -4.24 -9.78
CA GLY A 89 23.46 -4.98 -8.64
C GLY A 89 22.45 -5.40 -7.58
N PHE A 90 21.14 -5.29 -7.84
CA PHE A 90 20.13 -5.83 -6.92
C PHE A 90 20.08 -7.36 -7.01
N SER A 91 19.95 -7.98 -5.86
CA SER A 91 19.77 -9.43 -5.74
C SER A 91 18.35 -9.85 -6.13
N GLU A 92 18.17 -11.11 -6.53
CA GLU A 92 16.84 -11.67 -6.78
C GLU A 92 15.93 -11.56 -5.55
N ALA A 93 16.46 -11.71 -4.35
CA ALA A 93 15.70 -11.58 -3.12
C ALA A 93 15.15 -10.17 -2.89
N GLU A 94 15.84 -9.13 -3.36
CA GLU A 94 15.36 -7.76 -3.32
C GLU A 94 14.31 -7.53 -4.41
N ILE A 95 14.56 -8.00 -5.62
CA ILE A 95 13.65 -7.86 -6.77
C ILE A 95 12.31 -8.55 -6.50
N LEU A 96 12.31 -9.72 -5.87
CA LEU A 96 11.10 -10.47 -5.50
C LEU A 96 10.21 -9.77 -4.45
N LYS A 97 10.70 -8.72 -3.79
CA LYS A 97 9.87 -7.88 -2.93
C LYS A 97 8.94 -6.95 -3.71
N ILE A 98 9.17 -6.79 -5.01
CA ILE A 98 8.35 -5.96 -5.87
C ILE A 98 7.16 -6.79 -6.37
N HIS A 99 5.97 -6.36 -6.07
CA HIS A 99 4.75 -6.98 -6.56
C HIS A 99 4.48 -6.52 -8.01
N ALA A 100 4.91 -7.32 -8.99
CA ALA A 100 4.75 -7.03 -10.41
C ALA A 100 4.38 -8.31 -11.19
N PRO A 101 3.26 -8.34 -11.91
CA PRO A 101 2.28 -7.25 -12.01
C PRO A 101 1.58 -6.95 -10.67
N ILE A 102 1.28 -5.67 -10.45
CA ILE A 102 0.54 -5.22 -9.27
C ILE A 102 -0.89 -5.77 -9.26
N GLY A 103 -1.43 -6.03 -8.09
CA GLY A 103 -2.80 -6.52 -7.92
C GLY A 103 -2.91 -8.04 -7.85
N ILE A 104 -4.10 -8.53 -7.53
CA ILE A 104 -4.43 -9.96 -7.54
C ILE A 104 -5.02 -10.38 -8.90
N PRO A 105 -4.86 -11.63 -9.35
CA PRO A 105 -5.24 -12.07 -10.71
C PRO A 105 -6.75 -12.30 -10.85
N ILE A 106 -7.54 -11.23 -10.94
CA ILE A 106 -9.00 -11.29 -11.13
C ILE A 106 -9.42 -11.16 -12.60
N LYS A 107 -8.48 -11.25 -13.55
CA LYS A 107 -8.72 -11.04 -15.00
C LYS A 107 -9.27 -9.63 -15.32
N ALA A 108 -8.86 -8.62 -14.55
CA ALA A 108 -9.24 -7.23 -14.76
C ALA A 108 -8.81 -6.71 -16.15
N ILE A 109 -9.71 -6.01 -16.83
CA ILE A 109 -9.49 -5.46 -18.17
C ILE A 109 -9.54 -3.93 -18.14
N THR A 110 -10.53 -3.36 -17.45
CA THR A 110 -10.72 -1.91 -17.37
C THR A 110 -9.85 -1.28 -16.29
N PRO A 111 -9.49 0.00 -16.39
CA PRO A 111 -8.78 0.71 -15.32
C PRO A 111 -9.47 0.63 -13.96
N ALA A 112 -10.81 0.67 -13.92
CA ALA A 112 -11.58 0.52 -12.70
C ALA A 112 -11.40 -0.87 -12.06
N GLU A 113 -11.48 -1.94 -12.85
CA GLU A 113 -11.25 -3.30 -12.38
C GLU A 113 -9.80 -3.52 -11.91
N ILE A 114 -8.82 -2.94 -12.63
CA ILE A 114 -7.41 -2.96 -12.21
C ILE A 114 -7.25 -2.28 -10.85
N SER A 115 -7.92 -1.15 -10.63
CA SER A 115 -7.91 -0.47 -9.33
C SER A 115 -8.48 -1.34 -8.21
N VAL A 116 -9.56 -2.07 -8.46
CA VAL A 116 -10.13 -3.04 -7.50
C VAL A 116 -9.12 -4.15 -7.19
N SER A 117 -8.46 -4.70 -8.22
CA SER A 117 -7.42 -5.73 -8.06
C SER A 117 -6.26 -5.23 -7.19
N ILE A 118 -5.77 -4.01 -7.43
CA ILE A 118 -4.70 -3.38 -6.65
C ILE A 118 -5.15 -3.18 -5.20
N MET A 119 -6.34 -2.65 -4.98
CA MET A 119 -6.85 -2.40 -3.64
C MET A 119 -7.06 -3.69 -2.85
N ALA A 120 -7.55 -4.75 -3.51
CA ALA A 120 -7.68 -6.07 -2.89
C ALA A 120 -6.31 -6.62 -2.45
N HIS A 121 -5.27 -6.47 -3.28
CA HIS A 121 -3.91 -6.88 -2.96
C HIS A 121 -3.33 -6.09 -1.75
N ILE A 122 -3.56 -4.78 -1.72
CA ILE A 122 -3.12 -3.93 -0.59
C ILE A 122 -3.81 -4.37 0.71
N ILE A 123 -5.11 -4.69 0.67
CA ILE A 123 -5.86 -5.18 1.83
C ILE A 123 -5.28 -6.51 2.31
N ASP A 124 -5.00 -7.44 1.39
CA ASP A 124 -4.42 -8.74 1.71
C ASP A 124 -3.06 -8.59 2.40
N ILE A 125 -2.14 -7.81 1.82
CA ILE A 125 -0.81 -7.54 2.39
C ILE A 125 -0.93 -6.85 3.77
N ARG A 126 -1.81 -5.87 3.90
CA ARG A 126 -2.04 -5.16 5.17
C ARG A 126 -2.49 -6.12 6.27
N ASN A 127 -3.45 -6.97 5.95
CA ASN A 127 -4.06 -7.88 6.93
C ASN A 127 -3.11 -9.03 7.29
N ASN A 128 -2.26 -9.46 6.37
CA ASN A 128 -1.22 -10.45 6.63
C ASN A 128 -0.09 -9.89 7.51
N ASN A 129 0.26 -8.61 7.34
CA ASN A 129 1.31 -7.95 8.12
C ASN A 129 0.81 -7.39 9.47
N ASN A 130 -0.47 -7.03 9.56
CA ASN A 130 -1.13 -6.52 10.76
C ASN A 130 -2.53 -7.13 10.88
N PRO A 131 -2.65 -8.36 11.42
CA PRO A 131 -3.95 -9.04 11.53
C PRO A 131 -4.92 -8.39 12.51
N SER A 132 -4.47 -7.45 13.33
CA SER A 132 -5.30 -6.68 14.25
C SER A 132 -5.30 -5.19 13.88
N SER A 133 -6.40 -4.74 13.29
CA SER A 133 -6.64 -3.31 13.10
C SER A 133 -7.30 -2.73 14.36
N VAL A 134 -6.55 -1.93 15.11
CA VAL A 134 -7.15 -1.17 16.22
C VAL A 134 -7.92 0.01 15.61
N SER A 135 -9.20 0.14 15.93
CA SER A 135 -10.02 1.25 15.43
C SER A 135 -9.57 2.59 16.04
N LYS A 136 -9.80 3.70 15.33
CA LYS A 136 -9.47 5.04 15.87
C LYS A 136 -10.26 5.36 17.14
N GLU A 137 -11.50 4.87 17.22
CA GLU A 137 -12.36 5.00 18.38
C GLU A 137 -11.75 4.30 19.59
N LEU A 138 -11.16 3.11 19.38
CA LEU A 138 -10.48 2.35 20.44
C LEU A 138 -9.20 3.05 20.92
N LEU A 139 -8.41 3.61 19.99
CA LEU A 139 -7.19 4.36 20.32
C LEU A 139 -7.47 5.66 21.09
N ASN A 140 -8.61 6.26 20.87
CA ASN A 140 -9.02 7.52 21.50
C ASN A 140 -9.91 7.31 22.74
N ALA A 141 -10.10 6.08 23.20
CA ALA A 141 -10.86 5.80 24.40
C ALA A 141 -10.11 6.31 25.64
N ASN A 142 -10.62 7.41 26.25
CA ASN A 142 -10.06 8.05 27.44
C ASN A 142 -10.84 7.71 28.72
N GLU A 143 -11.56 6.62 28.72
CA GLU A 143 -12.43 6.18 29.81
C GLU A 143 -11.81 5.00 30.58
N LYS A 144 -12.22 4.80 31.83
CA LYS A 144 -11.90 3.56 32.54
C LYS A 144 -12.77 2.43 32.01
N GLY A 145 -12.16 1.32 31.62
CA GLY A 145 -12.87 0.17 31.06
C GLY A 145 -11.98 -1.07 30.98
N VAL A 146 -12.49 -2.09 30.32
CA VAL A 146 -11.80 -3.36 30.10
C VAL A 146 -11.56 -3.54 28.60
N LEU A 147 -10.30 -3.76 28.21
CA LEU A 147 -9.94 -4.14 26.86
C LEU A 147 -9.99 -5.67 26.74
N CYS A 148 -10.88 -6.17 25.91
CA CYS A 148 -11.00 -7.57 25.57
C CYS A 148 -10.31 -7.84 24.24
N ILE A 149 -9.48 -8.87 24.17
CA ILE A 149 -8.73 -9.26 22.96
C ILE A 149 -8.98 -10.76 22.72
N ILE A 150 -9.35 -11.14 21.49
CA ILE A 150 -9.42 -12.54 21.10
C ILE A 150 -8.00 -13.07 20.90
N THR A 151 -7.52 -13.88 21.81
CA THR A 151 -6.15 -14.43 21.74
C THR A 151 -6.10 -15.78 21.01
N LYS A 152 -7.20 -16.53 21.00
CA LYS A 152 -7.30 -17.80 20.29
C LYS A 152 -8.74 -18.06 19.87
N LYS A 153 -8.90 -18.69 18.72
CA LYS A 153 -10.19 -19.04 18.13
C LYS A 153 -10.23 -20.52 17.78
N SER A 154 -11.36 -21.15 18.02
CA SER A 154 -11.67 -22.50 17.53
C SER A 154 -13.05 -22.49 16.87
N GLY A 155 -13.17 -23.13 15.70
CA GLY A 155 -14.41 -23.14 14.91
C GLY A 155 -14.66 -21.87 14.10
N SER A 156 -15.86 -21.75 13.50
CA SER A 156 -16.27 -20.60 12.69
C SER A 156 -16.73 -19.45 13.58
N SER A 157 -16.17 -18.27 13.37
CA SER A 157 -16.54 -17.05 14.07
C SER A 157 -16.42 -15.85 13.12
N PRO A 158 -17.32 -14.87 13.17
CA PRO A 158 -17.24 -13.68 12.32
C PRO A 158 -16.03 -12.80 12.60
N ARG A 159 -15.40 -12.94 13.79
CA ARG A 159 -14.19 -12.21 14.18
C ARG A 159 -13.03 -13.16 14.41
N GLY A 160 -11.83 -12.71 14.04
CA GLY A 160 -10.59 -13.47 14.15
C GLY A 160 -9.79 -13.17 15.42
N GLU A 161 -8.70 -13.91 15.59
CA GLU A 161 -7.68 -13.61 16.60
C GLU A 161 -7.12 -12.19 16.39
N GLY A 162 -6.84 -11.48 17.49
CA GLY A 162 -6.42 -10.07 17.46
C GLY A 162 -7.56 -9.06 17.44
N SER A 163 -8.81 -9.47 17.21
CA SER A 163 -9.96 -8.55 17.32
C SER A 163 -10.11 -8.05 18.74
N MET A 164 -10.42 -6.76 18.88
CA MET A 164 -10.45 -6.05 20.16
C MET A 164 -11.83 -5.46 20.41
N MET A 165 -12.20 -5.40 21.66
CA MET A 165 -13.41 -4.72 22.15
C MET A 165 -13.08 -4.04 23.47
N PHE A 166 -13.41 -2.76 23.60
CA PHE A 166 -13.29 -2.04 24.86
C PHE A 166 -14.66 -1.81 25.47
N VAL A 167 -14.83 -2.21 26.70
CA VAL A 167 -16.07 -2.10 27.45
C VAL A 167 -15.88 -1.11 28.59
N ALA A 168 -16.53 0.04 28.50
CA ALA A 168 -16.68 1.01 29.57
C ALA A 168 -18.07 0.86 30.24
N LYS A 169 -18.32 1.64 31.29
CA LYS A 169 -19.57 1.55 32.06
C LYS A 169 -20.82 1.68 31.19
N ASP A 170 -20.82 2.64 30.27
CA ASP A 170 -21.99 3.00 29.44
C ASP A 170 -21.72 2.91 27.94
N LYS A 171 -20.60 2.30 27.53
CA LYS A 171 -20.17 2.27 26.13
C LYS A 171 -19.36 1.03 25.78
N VAL A 172 -19.62 0.49 24.61
CA VAL A 172 -18.80 -0.55 23.99
C VAL A 172 -18.20 0.00 22.70
N ILE A 173 -16.89 -0.13 22.55
CA ILE A 173 -16.16 0.22 21.32
C ILE A 173 -15.52 -1.06 20.81
N ASP A 174 -15.74 -1.39 19.56
CA ASP A 174 -15.14 -2.56 18.93
C ASP A 174 -14.33 -2.21 17.67
N SER A 175 -13.45 -3.13 17.25
CA SER A 175 -12.60 -3.02 16.06
C SER A 175 -13.07 -3.93 14.92
#